data_9535f52da361aae1f899ec49842da07e
#
_entry.id   9535f52da361aae1f899ec49842da07e
#
_cell.length_a   1.000
_cell.length_b   1.000
_cell.length_c   1.000
_cell.angle_alpha   90.00
_cell.angle_beta   90.00
_cell.angle_gamma   90.00
#
_symmetry.space_group_name_H-M   'P 1'
#
loop_
_entity.id
_entity.type
_entity.pdbx_description
1 polymer ?
#
loop_
_entity_poly.entity_id
_entity_poly.type
_entity_poly.pdbx_seq_one_letter_code
_entity_poly.pdbx_strand_id
1 'polypeptide(L)'
;MKIEIVKGDITKTAVDAIVNAANSSLLGGGGVDGAIHRAGGPAILEDCRKIIAKQGGCKTGEAVITTAGKLPSKYVIHTVGPVWNGGENDENKKLASCYFNSLSLAVEHGCKSIAFPNISTGIYGFPKEKAAVIAIETITTFLNSNNFIGKVLLICFDDENYALAKRELERLSPGV
;
A
#
# COMPACT_ATOMS: atom_id res chain seq x y z
N MET A 1 17.33 7.93 6.39
CA MET A 1 16.08 7.36 6.89
C MET A 1 15.49 6.41 5.86
N LYS A 2 14.93 5.28 6.29
CA LYS A 2 14.37 4.27 5.37
C LYS A 2 13.01 4.67 4.79
N ILE A 3 12.29 5.58 5.40
CA ILE A 3 10.98 6.04 4.94
C ILE A 3 11.10 7.39 4.27
N GLU A 4 10.51 7.52 3.08
CA GLU A 4 10.48 8.76 2.32
C GLU A 4 9.05 9.03 1.85
N ILE A 5 8.58 10.26 2.05
CA ILE A 5 7.26 10.70 1.59
C ILE A 5 7.45 11.45 0.27
N VAL A 6 6.74 11.02 -0.77
CA VAL A 6 6.87 11.56 -2.13
C VAL A 6 5.50 11.91 -2.66
N LYS A 7 5.38 13.06 -3.31
CA LYS A 7 4.20 13.39 -4.10
C LYS A 7 4.47 12.96 -5.54
N GLY A 8 3.65 12.07 -6.08
CA GLY A 8 3.89 11.57 -7.43
C GLY A 8 2.96 10.46 -7.85
N ASP A 9 3.39 9.72 -8.86
CA ASP A 9 2.64 8.62 -9.49
C ASP A 9 3.32 7.29 -9.16
N ILE A 10 2.62 6.43 -8.43
CA ILE A 10 3.16 5.13 -8.01
C ILE A 10 3.44 4.21 -9.21
N THR A 11 2.70 4.38 -10.32
CA THR A 11 2.90 3.57 -11.53
C THR A 11 4.21 3.86 -12.25
N LYS A 12 4.86 4.95 -11.91
CA LYS A 12 6.16 5.37 -12.48
C LYS A 12 7.31 5.17 -11.51
N THR A 13 7.04 4.56 -10.36
CA THR A 13 8.01 4.40 -9.29
C THR A 13 8.78 3.09 -9.46
N ALA A 14 10.11 3.18 -9.58
CA ALA A 14 10.99 2.03 -9.76
C ALA A 14 11.47 1.51 -8.40
N VAL A 15 10.76 0.53 -7.87
CA VAL A 15 11.06 -0.18 -6.62
C VAL A 15 10.81 -1.67 -6.85
N ASP A 16 11.21 -2.52 -5.91
CA ASP A 16 10.98 -3.97 -6.07
C ASP A 16 9.48 -4.32 -6.08
N ALA A 17 8.70 -3.70 -5.20
CA ALA A 17 7.25 -3.90 -5.18
C ALA A 17 6.52 -2.57 -4.99
N ILE A 18 5.44 -2.38 -5.74
CA ILE A 18 4.46 -1.32 -5.43
C ILE A 18 3.22 -1.96 -4.83
N VAL A 19 2.54 -1.23 -3.96
CA VAL A 19 1.31 -1.68 -3.32
C VAL A 19 0.11 -1.06 -4.03
N ASN A 20 -0.89 -1.88 -4.28
CA ASN A 20 -2.16 -1.48 -4.86
C ASN A 20 -3.24 -1.47 -3.77
N ALA A 21 -4.00 -0.40 -3.70
CA ALA A 21 -5.22 -0.33 -2.89
C ALA A 21 -6.36 -0.98 -3.68
N ALA A 22 -6.48 -2.29 -3.57
CA ALA A 22 -7.41 -3.12 -4.34
C ALA A 22 -8.77 -3.21 -3.66
N ASN A 23 -9.76 -3.71 -4.40
CA ASN A 23 -11.02 -4.17 -3.81
C ASN A 23 -10.95 -5.68 -3.57
N SER A 24 -11.89 -6.21 -2.78
CA SER A 24 -11.88 -7.62 -2.37
C SER A 24 -12.03 -8.60 -3.54
N SER A 25 -12.61 -8.18 -4.65
CA SER A 25 -12.76 -9.02 -5.84
C SER A 25 -11.46 -9.24 -6.60
N LEU A 26 -10.47 -8.35 -6.44
CA LEU A 26 -9.20 -8.33 -7.19
C LEU A 26 -9.37 -8.17 -8.71
N LEU A 27 -10.54 -7.71 -9.17
CA LEU A 27 -10.84 -7.59 -10.60
C LEU A 27 -10.57 -6.20 -11.18
N GLY A 28 -9.89 -5.34 -10.42
CA GLY A 28 -9.64 -3.98 -10.84
C GLY A 28 -10.74 -3.03 -10.38
N GLY A 29 -10.58 -1.76 -10.69
CA GLY A 29 -11.51 -0.70 -10.28
C GLY A 29 -11.03 0.65 -10.72
N GLY A 30 -11.41 1.69 -9.97
CA GLY A 30 -11.01 3.06 -10.22
C GLY A 30 -9.78 3.47 -9.41
N GLY A 31 -9.45 4.76 -9.44
CA GLY A 31 -8.34 5.31 -8.68
C GLY A 31 -7.00 4.65 -8.97
N VAL A 32 -6.19 4.42 -7.94
CA VAL A 32 -4.87 3.81 -8.09
C VAL A 32 -4.95 2.38 -8.64
N ASP A 33 -5.98 1.63 -8.26
CA ASP A 33 -6.21 0.26 -8.75
C ASP A 33 -6.35 0.25 -10.29
N GLY A 34 -7.21 1.11 -10.83
CA GLY A 34 -7.36 1.27 -12.27
C GLY A 34 -6.07 1.72 -12.96
N ALA A 35 -5.35 2.67 -12.36
CA ALA A 35 -4.10 3.17 -12.91
C ALA A 35 -3.02 2.08 -12.99
N ILE A 36 -2.91 1.25 -11.96
CA ILE A 36 -1.93 0.15 -11.91
C ILE A 36 -2.26 -0.89 -12.98
N HIS A 37 -3.53 -1.29 -13.11
CA HIS A 37 -3.93 -2.25 -14.13
C HIS A 37 -3.71 -1.73 -15.55
N ARG A 38 -4.01 -0.46 -15.81
CA ARG A 38 -3.78 0.15 -17.13
C ARG A 38 -2.29 0.21 -17.48
N ALA A 39 -1.47 0.67 -16.55
CA ALA A 39 -0.03 0.82 -16.77
C ALA A 39 0.70 -0.53 -16.85
N GLY A 40 0.28 -1.49 -16.03
CA GLY A 40 0.92 -2.81 -15.97
C GLY A 40 0.49 -3.78 -17.06
N GLY A 41 -0.67 -3.55 -17.66
CA GLY A 41 -1.22 -4.40 -18.70
C GLY A 41 -1.92 -5.66 -18.18
N PRO A 42 -2.37 -6.56 -19.08
CA PRO A 42 -3.25 -7.67 -18.72
C PRO A 42 -2.63 -8.76 -17.84
N ALA A 43 -1.29 -8.84 -17.76
CA ALA A 43 -0.62 -9.87 -16.97
C ALA A 43 -0.97 -9.79 -15.46
N ILE A 44 -1.19 -8.57 -14.95
CA ILE A 44 -1.58 -8.38 -13.55
C ILE A 44 -2.95 -9.02 -13.29
N LEU A 45 -3.93 -8.74 -14.13
CA LEU A 45 -5.27 -9.30 -13.98
C LEU A 45 -5.28 -10.82 -14.13
N GLU A 46 -4.46 -11.36 -15.02
CA GLU A 46 -4.31 -12.81 -15.17
C GLU A 46 -3.85 -13.46 -13.87
N ASP A 47 -2.83 -12.88 -13.21
CA ASP A 47 -2.35 -13.36 -11.91
C ASP A 47 -3.43 -13.20 -10.83
N CYS A 48 -4.16 -12.10 -10.83
CA CYS A 48 -5.28 -11.90 -9.91
C CYS A 48 -6.34 -12.98 -10.07
N ARG A 49 -6.67 -13.35 -11.31
CA ARG A 49 -7.64 -14.42 -11.59
C ARG A 49 -7.20 -15.78 -11.07
N LYS A 50 -5.90 -16.07 -11.11
CA LYS A 50 -5.35 -17.29 -10.52
C LYS A 50 -5.56 -17.33 -9.00
N ILE A 51 -5.36 -16.19 -8.35
CA ILE A 51 -5.58 -16.05 -6.90
C ILE A 51 -7.07 -16.20 -6.57
N ILE A 52 -7.94 -15.56 -7.36
CA ILE A 52 -9.40 -15.66 -7.18
C ILE A 52 -9.85 -17.12 -7.30
N ALA A 53 -9.35 -17.84 -8.30
CA ALA A 53 -9.69 -19.26 -8.51
C ALA A 53 -9.25 -20.12 -7.32
N LYS A 54 -8.16 -19.75 -6.66
CA LYS A 54 -7.58 -20.50 -5.54
C LYS A 54 -8.24 -20.19 -4.21
N GLN A 55 -8.57 -18.91 -3.94
CA GLN A 55 -9.03 -18.47 -2.62
C GLN A 55 -10.26 -17.55 -2.63
N GLY A 56 -10.81 -17.21 -3.79
CA GLY A 56 -12.03 -16.41 -3.92
C GLY A 56 -11.85 -14.90 -3.93
N GLY A 57 -10.66 -14.39 -3.69
CA GLY A 57 -10.38 -12.95 -3.63
C GLY A 57 -9.42 -12.60 -2.52
N CYS A 58 -9.53 -11.38 -1.97
CA CYS A 58 -8.68 -10.91 -0.88
C CYS A 58 -9.56 -10.22 0.16
N LYS A 59 -9.44 -10.62 1.41
CA LYS A 59 -10.23 -10.03 2.50
C LYS A 59 -9.64 -8.71 2.95
N THR A 60 -10.50 -7.84 3.50
CA THR A 60 -10.07 -6.56 4.07
C THR A 60 -8.95 -6.77 5.10
N GLY A 61 -7.86 -6.04 4.96
CA GLY A 61 -6.68 -6.14 5.82
C GLY A 61 -5.64 -7.14 5.35
N GLU A 62 -5.99 -8.05 4.45
CA GLU A 62 -5.06 -9.02 3.88
C GLU A 62 -4.37 -8.48 2.64
N ALA A 63 -3.36 -9.20 2.16
CA ALA A 63 -2.60 -8.83 0.98
C ALA A 63 -2.22 -10.06 0.17
N VAL A 64 -2.14 -9.88 -1.16
CA VAL A 64 -1.67 -10.91 -2.10
C VAL A 64 -0.66 -10.28 -3.05
N ILE A 65 0.14 -11.09 -3.73
CA ILE A 65 1.20 -10.60 -4.60
C ILE A 65 1.06 -11.17 -6.01
N THR A 66 1.30 -10.33 -7.03
CA THR A 66 1.26 -10.69 -8.43
C THR A 66 2.50 -10.16 -9.15
N THR A 67 2.65 -10.54 -10.43
CA THR A 67 3.56 -9.86 -11.34
C THR A 67 3.20 -8.38 -11.46
N ALA A 68 4.18 -7.56 -11.81
CA ALA A 68 3.95 -6.13 -12.10
C ALA A 68 3.73 -5.88 -13.60
N GLY A 69 3.80 -6.91 -14.45
CA GLY A 69 3.62 -6.75 -15.89
C GLY A 69 4.61 -5.76 -16.48
N LYS A 70 4.09 -4.70 -17.09
CA LYS A 70 4.90 -3.66 -17.76
C LYS A 70 5.38 -2.52 -16.83
N LEU A 71 4.99 -2.56 -15.54
CA LEU A 71 5.42 -1.54 -14.59
C LEU A 71 6.93 -1.63 -14.31
N PRO A 72 7.57 -0.51 -13.90
CA PRO A 72 9.01 -0.51 -13.56
C PRO A 72 9.31 -1.13 -12.19
N SER A 73 8.55 -2.14 -11.80
CA SER A 73 8.68 -2.88 -10.54
C SER A 73 8.64 -4.37 -10.84
N LYS A 74 9.04 -5.20 -9.90
CA LYS A 74 9.00 -6.66 -10.05
C LYS A 74 7.63 -7.24 -9.70
N TYR A 75 7.00 -6.67 -8.67
CA TYR A 75 5.75 -7.18 -8.11
C TYR A 75 4.76 -6.07 -7.84
N VAL A 76 3.48 -6.44 -7.86
CA VAL A 76 2.41 -5.64 -7.25
C VAL A 76 1.88 -6.42 -6.06
N ILE A 77 1.83 -5.76 -4.91
CA ILE A 77 1.19 -6.29 -3.71
C ILE A 77 -0.19 -5.64 -3.62
N HIS A 78 -1.24 -6.44 -3.68
CA HIS A 78 -2.62 -5.97 -3.61
C HIS A 78 -3.13 -6.14 -2.18
N THR A 79 -3.56 -5.05 -1.56
CA THR A 79 -4.15 -5.07 -0.22
C THR A 79 -5.48 -4.36 -0.24
N VAL A 80 -6.42 -4.84 0.57
CA VAL A 80 -7.80 -4.33 0.58
C VAL A 80 -8.00 -3.51 1.85
N GLY A 81 -8.04 -2.18 1.69
CA GLY A 81 -8.28 -1.27 2.80
C GLY A 81 -9.72 -1.30 3.27
N PRO A 82 -9.98 -0.94 4.54
CA PRO A 82 -11.33 -0.86 5.06
C PRO A 82 -12.08 0.36 4.52
N VAL A 83 -13.39 0.22 4.35
CA VAL A 83 -14.30 1.35 4.16
C VAL A 83 -14.54 1.97 5.53
N TRP A 84 -14.48 3.30 5.62
CA TRP A 84 -14.69 3.98 6.88
C TRP A 84 -16.18 4.04 7.22
N ASN A 85 -16.55 3.50 8.39
CA ASN A 85 -17.90 3.47 8.92
C ASN A 85 -17.93 3.98 10.38
N GLY A 86 -17.30 5.12 10.63
CA GLY A 86 -17.28 5.76 11.94
C GLY A 86 -16.25 5.25 12.93
N GLY A 87 -15.42 4.28 12.55
CA GLY A 87 -14.35 3.77 13.39
C GLY A 87 -14.75 2.67 14.38
N GLU A 88 -15.96 2.13 14.26
CA GLU A 88 -16.49 1.13 15.21
C GLU A 88 -16.35 -0.32 14.72
N ASN A 89 -15.82 -0.53 13.50
CA ASN A 89 -15.71 -1.84 12.87
C ASN A 89 -14.24 -2.28 12.69
N ASP A 90 -13.39 -1.94 13.66
CA ASP A 90 -11.95 -2.25 13.63
C ASP A 90 -11.21 -1.67 12.42
N GLU A 91 -11.70 -0.55 11.85
CA GLU A 91 -11.10 0.05 10.67
C GLU A 91 -9.62 0.43 10.89
N ASN A 92 -9.28 0.96 12.07
CA ASN A 92 -7.90 1.29 12.40
C ASN A 92 -6.99 0.06 12.34
N LYS A 93 -7.43 -1.04 12.93
CA LYS A 93 -6.72 -2.33 12.93
C LYS A 93 -6.57 -2.90 11.52
N LYS A 94 -7.64 -2.84 10.74
CA LYS A 94 -7.65 -3.34 9.36
C LYS A 94 -6.71 -2.55 8.46
N LEU A 95 -6.67 -1.22 8.63
CA LEU A 95 -5.74 -0.39 7.88
C LEU A 95 -4.29 -0.69 8.26
N ALA A 96 -4.00 -0.81 9.55
CA ALA A 96 -2.67 -1.22 10.02
C ALA A 96 -2.26 -2.57 9.44
N SER A 97 -3.20 -3.54 9.39
CA SER A 97 -2.96 -4.87 8.81
C SER A 97 -2.58 -4.78 7.34
N CYS A 98 -3.17 -3.86 6.58
CA CYS A 98 -2.82 -3.65 5.17
C CYS A 98 -1.33 -3.32 5.02
N TYR A 99 -0.83 -2.40 5.81
CA TYR A 99 0.58 -2.01 5.77
C TYR A 99 1.48 -3.14 6.26
N PHE A 100 1.14 -3.75 7.39
CA PHE A 100 1.92 -4.85 7.96
C PHE A 100 1.99 -6.05 7.02
N ASN A 101 0.86 -6.53 6.50
CA ASN A 101 0.81 -7.70 5.63
C ASN A 101 1.52 -7.44 4.30
N SER A 102 1.42 -6.22 3.76
CA SER A 102 2.14 -5.84 2.55
C SER A 102 3.65 -5.88 2.77
N LEU A 103 4.13 -5.34 3.87
CA LEU A 103 5.56 -5.38 4.22
C LEU A 103 6.05 -6.81 4.43
N SER A 104 5.25 -7.65 5.09
CA SER A 104 5.57 -9.06 5.31
C SER A 104 5.72 -9.82 3.98
N LEU A 105 4.79 -9.61 3.04
CA LEU A 105 4.88 -10.22 1.70
C LEU A 105 6.11 -9.74 0.94
N ALA A 106 6.44 -8.45 1.04
CA ALA A 106 7.63 -7.92 0.41
C ALA A 106 8.90 -8.62 0.91
N VAL A 107 9.02 -8.82 2.22
CA VAL A 107 10.15 -9.55 2.82
C VAL A 107 10.19 -10.99 2.33
N GLU A 108 9.04 -11.69 2.33
CA GLU A 108 8.93 -13.07 1.85
C GLU A 108 9.43 -13.24 0.42
N HIS A 109 9.20 -12.24 -0.43
CA HIS A 109 9.58 -12.27 -1.84
C HIS A 109 10.91 -11.59 -2.14
N GLY A 110 11.69 -11.29 -1.11
CA GLY A 110 13.03 -10.73 -1.27
C GLY A 110 13.07 -9.28 -1.72
N CYS A 111 11.99 -8.52 -1.52
CA CYS A 111 11.93 -7.11 -1.89
C CYS A 111 12.63 -6.25 -0.86
N LYS A 112 13.61 -5.47 -1.30
CA LYS A 112 14.34 -4.52 -0.44
C LYS A 112 13.79 -3.12 -0.52
N SER A 113 12.92 -2.84 -1.49
CA SER A 113 12.25 -1.55 -1.65
C SER A 113 10.76 -1.75 -1.94
N ILE A 114 9.94 -0.91 -1.36
CA ILE A 114 8.48 -0.98 -1.49
C ILE A 114 7.90 0.43 -1.52
N ALA A 115 6.88 0.64 -2.33
CA ALA A 115 6.15 1.90 -2.39
C ALA A 115 4.66 1.67 -2.09
N PHE A 116 4.11 2.51 -1.23
CA PHE A 116 2.69 2.48 -0.85
C PHE A 116 1.95 3.67 -1.40
N PRO A 117 0.68 3.51 -1.82
CA PRO A 117 -0.24 4.63 -2.00
C PRO A 117 -0.86 5.00 -0.65
N ASN A 118 -1.69 6.04 -0.63
CA ASN A 118 -2.56 6.31 0.51
C ASN A 118 -3.75 5.35 0.45
N ILE A 119 -3.84 4.44 1.41
CA ILE A 119 -4.87 3.39 1.44
C ILE A 119 -6.12 3.92 2.15
N SER A 120 -7.31 3.63 1.60
CA SER A 120 -8.65 3.93 2.18
C SER A 120 -9.04 5.41 2.26
N THR A 121 -8.20 6.37 1.87
CA THR A 121 -8.48 7.80 2.05
C THR A 121 -9.26 8.45 0.89
N GLY A 122 -9.47 7.72 -0.20
CA GLY A 122 -10.28 8.19 -1.32
C GLY A 122 -11.76 7.89 -1.11
N ILE A 123 -12.35 7.12 -2.02
CA ILE A 123 -13.77 6.75 -1.97
C ILE A 123 -14.16 6.07 -0.66
N TYR A 124 -13.27 5.30 -0.06
CA TYR A 124 -13.55 4.60 1.20
C TYR A 124 -13.64 5.55 2.41
N GLY A 125 -13.27 6.81 2.26
CA GLY A 125 -13.56 7.87 3.22
C GLY A 125 -12.85 7.81 4.56
N PHE A 126 -11.79 7.02 4.70
CA PHE A 126 -11.00 6.99 5.94
C PHE A 126 -10.42 8.38 6.21
N PRO A 127 -10.57 8.92 7.43
CA PRO A 127 -10.02 10.25 7.74
C PRO A 127 -8.53 10.32 7.45
N LYS A 128 -8.12 11.25 6.60
CA LYS A 128 -6.73 11.34 6.10
C LYS A 128 -5.71 11.50 7.22
N GLU A 129 -6.03 12.28 8.24
CA GLU A 129 -5.14 12.49 9.38
C GLU A 129 -4.89 11.19 10.15
N LYS A 130 -5.94 10.44 10.45
CA LYS A 130 -5.84 9.15 11.13
C LYS A 130 -5.10 8.12 10.27
N ALA A 131 -5.39 8.11 8.98
CA ALA A 131 -4.74 7.18 8.05
C ALA A 131 -3.23 7.43 7.97
N ALA A 132 -2.80 8.70 7.96
CA ALA A 132 -1.39 9.05 7.95
C ALA A 132 -0.67 8.54 9.20
N VAL A 133 -1.26 8.71 10.37
CA VAL A 133 -0.72 8.22 11.64
C VAL A 133 -0.54 6.70 11.59
N ILE A 134 -1.58 5.98 11.18
CA ILE A 134 -1.56 4.51 11.12
C ILE A 134 -0.49 4.02 10.13
N ALA A 135 -0.42 4.62 8.95
CA ALA A 135 0.57 4.25 7.95
C ALA A 135 1.99 4.42 8.48
N ILE A 136 2.33 5.60 8.97
CA ILE A 136 3.69 5.90 9.42
C ILE A 136 4.07 5.09 10.66
N GLU A 137 3.16 4.97 11.64
CA GLU A 137 3.43 4.17 12.84
C GLU A 137 3.62 2.69 12.50
N THR A 138 2.79 2.12 11.66
CA THR A 138 2.89 0.70 11.29
C THR A 138 4.18 0.42 10.52
N ILE A 139 4.51 1.25 9.54
CA ILE A 139 5.75 1.12 8.77
C ILE A 139 6.97 1.25 9.68
N THR A 140 6.99 2.27 10.54
CA THR A 140 8.10 2.51 11.47
C THR A 140 8.30 1.33 12.40
N THR A 141 7.21 0.83 12.99
CA THR A 141 7.26 -0.32 13.90
C THR A 141 7.80 -1.56 13.19
N PHE A 142 7.35 -1.81 11.96
CA PHE A 142 7.84 -2.94 11.17
C PHE A 142 9.34 -2.82 10.90
N LEU A 143 9.81 -1.64 10.47
CA LEU A 143 11.22 -1.42 10.14
C LEU A 143 12.12 -1.49 11.37
N ASN A 144 11.60 -1.18 12.56
CA ASN A 144 12.37 -1.30 13.80
C ASN A 144 12.64 -2.77 14.18
N SER A 145 11.79 -3.69 13.74
CA SER A 145 11.94 -5.11 14.05
C SER A 145 12.43 -5.95 12.87
N ASN A 146 12.58 -5.35 11.68
CA ASN A 146 13.00 -6.07 10.48
C ASN A 146 13.95 -5.20 9.65
N ASN A 147 15.18 -5.68 9.48
CA ASN A 147 16.25 -4.95 8.78
C ASN A 147 16.36 -5.28 7.29
N PHE A 148 15.52 -6.17 6.76
CA PHE A 148 15.64 -6.62 5.37
C PHE A 148 15.28 -5.52 4.38
N ILE A 149 14.19 -4.78 4.64
CA ILE A 149 13.75 -3.69 3.75
C ILE A 149 14.64 -2.46 3.96
N GLY A 150 15.25 -1.99 2.87
CA GLY A 150 16.14 -0.84 2.89
C GLY A 150 15.46 0.49 2.59
N LYS A 151 14.30 0.45 1.90
CA LYS A 151 13.63 1.68 1.47
C LYS A 151 12.12 1.49 1.38
N VAL A 152 11.36 2.40 2.01
CA VAL A 152 9.92 2.47 1.91
C VAL A 152 9.54 3.87 1.43
N LEU A 153 8.79 3.94 0.33
CA LEU A 153 8.23 5.18 -0.19
C LEU A 153 6.73 5.21 0.11
N LEU A 154 6.24 6.35 0.60
CA LEU A 154 4.81 6.61 0.65
C LEU A 154 4.52 7.64 -0.44
N ILE A 155 3.85 7.19 -1.51
CA ILE A 155 3.57 8.01 -2.68
C ILE A 155 2.19 8.63 -2.53
N CYS A 156 2.17 9.93 -2.29
CA CYS A 156 0.92 10.67 -2.09
C CYS A 156 0.47 11.31 -3.40
N PHE A 157 -0.81 11.16 -3.71
CA PHE A 157 -1.39 11.71 -4.93
C PHE A 157 -1.71 13.21 -4.79
N ASP A 158 -2.09 13.66 -3.60
CA ASP A 158 -2.50 15.05 -3.35
C ASP A 158 -1.66 15.71 -2.24
N ASP A 159 -1.78 17.05 -2.18
CA ASP A 159 -1.03 17.87 -1.23
C ASP A 159 -1.42 17.62 0.22
N GLU A 160 -2.70 17.35 0.49
CA GLU A 160 -3.20 17.12 1.84
C GLU A 160 -2.61 15.84 2.45
N ASN A 161 -2.68 14.73 1.71
CA ASN A 161 -2.07 13.47 2.16
C ASN A 161 -0.56 13.61 2.33
N TYR A 162 0.09 14.31 1.41
CA TYR A 162 1.52 14.57 1.48
C TYR A 162 1.90 15.34 2.75
N ALA A 163 1.20 16.45 3.03
CA ALA A 163 1.49 17.28 4.21
C ALA A 163 1.26 16.51 5.51
N LEU A 164 0.18 15.74 5.59
CA LEU A 164 -0.15 14.95 6.78
C LEU A 164 0.89 13.85 7.03
N ALA A 165 1.33 13.16 6.00
CA ALA A 165 2.35 12.12 6.11
C ALA A 165 3.71 12.71 6.54
N LYS A 166 4.10 13.83 5.95
CA LYS A 166 5.33 14.54 6.31
C LYS A 166 5.31 14.97 7.77
N ARG A 167 4.20 15.54 8.21
CA ARG A 167 4.03 15.97 9.61
C ARG A 167 4.19 14.81 10.57
N GLU A 168 3.56 13.68 10.28
CA GLU A 168 3.62 12.50 11.13
C GLU A 168 5.01 11.89 11.17
N LEU A 169 5.70 11.83 10.04
CA LEU A 169 7.07 11.33 10.00
C LEU A 169 8.01 12.21 10.83
N GLU A 170 7.87 13.52 10.75
CA GLU A 170 8.64 14.46 11.56
C GLU A 170 8.36 14.30 13.05
N ARG A 171 7.10 14.04 13.42
CA ARG A 171 6.70 13.81 14.80
C ARG A 171 7.39 12.59 15.41
N LEU A 172 7.51 11.50 14.62
CA LEU A 172 8.13 10.26 15.09
C LEU A 172 9.67 10.29 15.04
N SER A 173 10.25 11.21 14.28
CA SER A 173 11.69 11.32 14.09
C SER A 173 12.16 12.78 14.24
N PRO A 174 11.92 13.42 15.40
CA PRO A 174 12.28 14.81 15.57
C PRO A 174 13.80 14.99 15.51
N GLY A 175 14.25 16.02 14.80
CA GLY A 175 15.67 16.37 14.71
C GLY A 175 16.50 15.55 13.76
N VAL A 176 15.86 14.78 12.88
CA VAL A 176 16.57 14.01 11.84
C VAL A 176 16.53 14.74 10.51
#